data_d97c32c4113e6aa2976c867c308903e5
#
_entry.id   d97c32c4113e6aa2976c867c308903e5
#
_cell.length_a   1.000
_cell.length_b   1.000
_cell.length_c   1.000
_cell.angle_alpha   90.00
_cell.angle_beta   90.00
_cell.angle_gamma   90.00
#
_symmetry.space_group_name_H-M   'P 1'
#
loop_
_entity.id
_entity.type
_entity.pdbx_description
1 polymer ?
#
loop_
_entity_poly.entity_id
_entity_poly.type
_entity_poly.pdbx_seq_one_letter_code
_entity_poly.pdbx_strand_id
1 'polypeptide(L)'
;MNKKQKKMLIRIIIAAVLIVVFSLLPAEGYLRFVLFMIPYLVIGYDILKKAFKGILNKQVFDENFLMAVATVGAILLGDYSEGVAVMLFYQIGELFQSYAVGKSRRNISELMDIRPDYANIEKDGTLEQVDPDEVEIGTIIVVQPGEKVPIDGVITEGTSTLNTSALTGESLPRDAKAGDEVISGCINMTGLLKIRTTKEFGESTVSKILELVENSSSRKSKSENFISKFAKYYTPAVCYGALALALIPPFVLLIMGKPAMWGDWIYRALTFLVISCPCALVISIPLSFFAGIGGASNQGILVKGSNYLETLAQTKYVVFDKTGTMTQGVFEVSGIHHNEMPDEKLLEYAALAECSSSHPISKSLQKAYGKPIDRNRVTDIEEISGNGVIAKVDGISVAAGNTKLMDRLGIAYQDCHHVGTVVHMAIDGKYAGHILISDIIKPHAKEAIAELKKAGISKTVMLTGDSKRVADQVAGELGIQEVYSELLPADKVSRVEELLNQKSEKDKLAFVGDGINDAPVLSRADIGIAMGALGSDAAIEAADIVLMDDDPLKISKAIKIARKCIRIVYENIYFAIGIKILCLILGALGIANMWVAIFADVGVMILAVLNAIRTLFVKNL
;
A
#
# COMPACT_ATOMS: atom_id res chain seq x y z
N MET A 1 8.12 18.72 -16.17
CA MET A 1 7.07 18.95 -17.18
C MET A 1 7.39 18.20 -18.46
N ASN A 2 6.43 17.43 -18.99
CA ASN A 2 6.58 16.75 -20.28
C ASN A 2 6.38 17.71 -21.48
N LYS A 3 6.68 17.23 -22.72
CA LYS A 3 6.55 18.04 -23.94
C LYS A 3 5.14 18.64 -24.14
N LYS A 4 4.08 17.89 -23.75
CA LYS A 4 2.69 18.32 -23.88
C LYS A 4 2.35 19.45 -22.89
N GLN A 5 2.81 19.33 -21.64
CA GLN A 5 2.63 20.35 -20.60
C GLN A 5 3.38 21.65 -20.94
N LYS A 6 4.62 21.55 -21.47
CA LYS A 6 5.38 22.73 -21.92
C LYS A 6 4.64 23.47 -23.06
N LYS A 7 4.08 22.73 -24.04
CA LYS A 7 3.30 23.32 -25.12
C LYS A 7 2.05 24.04 -24.60
N MET A 8 1.35 23.44 -23.63
CA MET A 8 0.17 24.02 -22.99
C MET A 8 0.53 25.31 -22.23
N LEU A 9 1.62 25.30 -21.45
CA LEU A 9 2.11 26.48 -20.74
C LEU A 9 2.43 27.65 -21.70
N ILE A 10 3.10 27.37 -22.82
CA ILE A 10 3.40 28.39 -23.82
C ILE A 10 2.11 29.01 -24.38
N ARG A 11 1.10 28.20 -24.68
CA ARG A 11 -0.22 28.69 -25.17
C ARG A 11 -0.92 29.55 -24.13
N ILE A 12 -0.88 29.17 -22.86
CA ILE A 12 -1.42 29.95 -21.74
C ILE A 12 -0.75 31.31 -21.64
N ILE A 13 0.59 31.35 -21.70
CA ILE A 13 1.35 32.61 -21.65
C ILE A 13 1.01 33.52 -22.83
N ILE A 14 1.00 32.97 -24.05
CA ILE A 14 0.65 33.73 -25.26
C ILE A 14 -0.76 34.32 -25.14
N ALA A 15 -1.73 33.49 -24.75
CA ALA A 15 -3.13 33.96 -24.61
C ALA A 15 -3.26 35.02 -23.51
N ALA A 16 -2.59 34.85 -22.37
CA ALA A 16 -2.60 35.83 -21.27
C ALA A 16 -2.03 37.19 -21.71
N VAL A 17 -0.87 37.18 -22.41
CA VAL A 17 -0.27 38.42 -22.95
C VAL A 17 -1.22 39.07 -23.95
N LEU A 18 -1.82 38.30 -24.88
CA LEU A 18 -2.76 38.86 -25.87
C LEU A 18 -4.01 39.46 -25.21
N ILE A 19 -4.56 38.81 -24.16
CA ILE A 19 -5.71 39.35 -23.41
C ILE A 19 -5.34 40.71 -22.80
N VAL A 20 -4.17 40.80 -22.11
CA VAL A 20 -3.74 42.06 -21.49
C VAL A 20 -3.55 43.14 -22.54
N VAL A 21 -2.84 42.86 -23.62
CA VAL A 21 -2.58 43.80 -24.69
C VAL A 21 -3.90 44.29 -25.34
N PHE A 22 -4.82 43.37 -25.66
CA PHE A 22 -6.07 43.73 -26.31
C PHE A 22 -7.05 44.42 -25.35
N SER A 23 -6.96 44.19 -24.05
CA SER A 23 -7.75 44.93 -23.06
C SER A 23 -7.32 46.37 -22.89
N LEU A 24 -6.06 46.71 -23.23
CA LEU A 24 -5.50 48.08 -23.17
C LEU A 24 -5.78 48.87 -24.47
N LEU A 25 -6.17 48.20 -25.56
CA LEU A 25 -6.48 48.86 -26.81
C LEU A 25 -7.91 49.43 -26.77
N PRO A 26 -8.11 50.68 -27.19
CA PRO A 26 -9.43 51.32 -27.28
C PRO A 26 -10.19 50.81 -28.52
N ALA A 27 -10.51 49.49 -28.54
CA ALA A 27 -11.24 48.88 -29.64
C ALA A 27 -12.69 48.63 -29.21
N GLU A 28 -13.65 48.99 -30.07
CA GLU A 28 -15.09 48.79 -29.83
C GLU A 28 -15.73 47.97 -30.96
N GLY A 29 -16.90 47.38 -30.66
CA GLY A 29 -17.73 46.68 -31.62
C GLY A 29 -17.07 45.45 -32.25
N TYR A 30 -17.14 45.33 -33.57
CA TYR A 30 -16.65 44.17 -34.33
C TYR A 30 -15.13 43.99 -34.23
N LEU A 31 -14.37 45.09 -34.14
CA LEU A 31 -12.92 45.00 -33.98
C LEU A 31 -12.53 44.35 -32.66
N ARG A 32 -13.20 44.69 -31.56
CA ARG A 32 -13.00 44.07 -30.25
C ARG A 32 -13.31 42.58 -30.28
N PHE A 33 -14.39 42.17 -30.93
CA PHE A 33 -14.74 40.77 -31.16
C PHE A 33 -13.59 40.00 -31.85
N VAL A 34 -13.10 40.51 -32.99
CA VAL A 34 -12.04 39.86 -33.76
C VAL A 34 -10.75 39.75 -32.94
N LEU A 35 -10.36 40.78 -32.20
CA LEU A 35 -9.17 40.77 -31.36
C LEU A 35 -9.26 39.71 -30.27
N PHE A 36 -10.37 39.58 -29.55
CA PHE A 36 -10.53 38.60 -28.49
C PHE A 36 -10.74 37.18 -29.02
N MET A 37 -11.21 36.98 -30.25
CA MET A 37 -11.27 35.66 -30.88
C MET A 37 -9.90 35.02 -31.11
N ILE A 38 -8.82 35.80 -31.28
CA ILE A 38 -7.47 35.30 -31.46
C ILE A 38 -7.01 34.53 -30.21
N PRO A 39 -6.91 35.14 -29.02
CA PRO A 39 -6.51 34.40 -27.81
C PRO A 39 -7.51 33.29 -27.45
N TYR A 40 -8.81 33.47 -27.73
CA TYR A 40 -9.81 32.41 -27.49
C TYR A 40 -9.51 31.15 -28.31
N LEU A 41 -9.22 31.28 -29.59
CA LEU A 41 -8.88 30.12 -30.43
C LEU A 41 -7.51 29.54 -30.09
N VAL A 42 -6.53 30.37 -29.76
CA VAL A 42 -5.20 29.90 -29.32
C VAL A 42 -5.30 29.01 -28.08
N ILE A 43 -6.12 29.40 -27.10
CA ILE A 43 -6.21 28.69 -25.83
C ILE A 43 -7.29 27.60 -25.85
N GLY A 44 -8.41 27.80 -26.54
CA GLY A 44 -9.62 26.98 -26.47
C GLY A 44 -9.77 25.92 -27.57
N TYR A 45 -8.93 25.92 -28.60
CA TYR A 45 -9.08 25.03 -29.77
C TYR A 45 -9.24 23.55 -29.41
N ASP A 46 -8.43 23.04 -28.49
CA ASP A 46 -8.47 21.65 -28.06
C ASP A 46 -9.72 21.30 -27.24
N ILE A 47 -10.20 22.24 -26.40
CA ILE A 47 -11.46 22.08 -25.64
C ILE A 47 -12.66 22.07 -26.56
N LEU A 48 -12.74 23.02 -27.48
CA LEU A 48 -13.80 23.10 -28.49
C LEU A 48 -13.85 21.84 -29.37
N LYS A 49 -12.66 21.34 -29.78
CA LYS A 49 -12.54 20.08 -30.53
C LYS A 49 -13.01 18.89 -29.73
N LYS A 50 -12.65 18.78 -28.43
CA LYS A 50 -13.11 17.71 -27.54
C LYS A 50 -14.61 17.78 -27.32
N ALA A 51 -15.17 18.96 -27.03
CA ALA A 51 -16.60 19.18 -26.87
C ALA A 51 -17.39 18.76 -28.11
N PHE A 52 -16.95 19.19 -29.31
CA PHE A 52 -17.57 18.79 -30.58
C PHE A 52 -17.49 17.27 -30.81
N LYS A 53 -16.35 16.65 -30.54
CA LYS A 53 -16.18 15.20 -30.63
C LYS A 53 -17.04 14.45 -29.60
N GLY A 54 -17.22 15.01 -28.40
CA GLY A 54 -18.11 14.46 -27.36
C GLY A 54 -19.58 14.45 -27.82
N ILE A 55 -20.04 15.53 -28.45
CA ILE A 55 -21.39 15.61 -29.04
C ILE A 55 -21.60 14.51 -30.10
N LEU A 56 -20.64 14.35 -31.02
CA LEU A 56 -20.68 13.32 -32.06
C LEU A 56 -20.73 11.91 -31.50
N ASN A 57 -20.03 11.66 -30.39
CA ASN A 57 -19.95 10.35 -29.70
C ASN A 57 -21.10 10.14 -28.69
N LYS A 58 -22.14 10.99 -28.67
CA LYS A 58 -23.27 10.95 -27.71
C LYS A 58 -22.86 11.09 -26.24
N GLN A 59 -21.68 11.65 -25.96
CA GLN A 59 -21.21 12.03 -24.64
C GLN A 59 -21.37 13.56 -24.46
N VAL A 60 -22.59 14.03 -24.46
CA VAL A 60 -22.92 15.47 -24.58
C VAL A 60 -22.66 16.22 -23.27
N PHE A 61 -22.72 15.56 -22.11
CA PHE A 61 -22.65 16.25 -20.82
C PHE A 61 -21.29 16.01 -20.14
N ASP A 62 -20.18 16.37 -20.82
CA ASP A 62 -18.86 16.39 -20.23
C ASP A 62 -18.43 17.83 -19.84
N GLU A 63 -17.33 17.93 -19.09
CA GLU A 63 -16.77 19.21 -18.63
C GLU A 63 -16.36 20.12 -19.80
N ASN A 64 -15.84 19.54 -20.90
CA ASN A 64 -15.42 20.31 -22.08
C ASN A 64 -16.64 20.94 -22.78
N PHE A 65 -17.78 20.23 -22.83
CA PHE A 65 -19.05 20.73 -23.36
C PHE A 65 -19.55 21.89 -22.50
N LEU A 66 -19.59 21.76 -21.18
CA LEU A 66 -20.04 22.84 -20.28
C LEU A 66 -19.22 24.10 -20.46
N MET A 67 -17.89 23.98 -20.53
CA MET A 67 -16.97 25.09 -20.72
C MET A 67 -17.12 25.72 -22.10
N ALA A 68 -17.27 24.91 -23.15
CA ALA A 68 -17.51 25.41 -24.51
C ALA A 68 -18.82 26.21 -24.59
N VAL A 69 -19.92 25.69 -24.04
CA VAL A 69 -21.24 26.38 -24.02
C VAL A 69 -21.14 27.68 -23.24
N ALA A 70 -20.53 27.66 -22.06
CA ALA A 70 -20.42 28.85 -21.21
C ALA A 70 -19.61 29.97 -21.89
N THR A 71 -18.43 29.61 -22.45
CA THR A 71 -17.52 30.60 -23.06
C THR A 71 -18.02 31.14 -24.40
N VAL A 72 -18.61 30.27 -25.25
CA VAL A 72 -19.27 30.71 -26.50
C VAL A 72 -20.47 31.58 -26.17
N GLY A 73 -21.27 31.19 -25.17
CA GLY A 73 -22.43 31.99 -24.73
C GLY A 73 -22.04 33.39 -24.23
N ALA A 74 -20.96 33.49 -23.42
CA ALA A 74 -20.45 34.78 -22.97
C ALA A 74 -20.00 35.67 -24.15
N ILE A 75 -19.33 35.09 -25.15
CA ILE A 75 -18.92 35.79 -26.37
C ILE A 75 -20.15 36.30 -27.16
N LEU A 76 -21.21 35.49 -27.27
CA LEU A 76 -22.44 35.87 -27.96
C LEU A 76 -23.20 37.00 -27.24
N LEU A 77 -23.08 37.11 -25.92
CA LEU A 77 -23.63 38.20 -25.12
C LEU A 77 -22.81 39.49 -25.20
N GLY A 78 -21.62 39.44 -25.82
CA GLY A 78 -20.71 40.58 -25.94
C GLY A 78 -19.63 40.67 -24.86
N ASP A 79 -19.58 39.72 -23.89
CA ASP A 79 -18.62 39.66 -22.81
C ASP A 79 -17.35 38.91 -23.24
N TYR A 80 -16.70 39.43 -24.30
CA TYR A 80 -15.57 38.79 -24.97
C TYR A 80 -14.41 38.52 -24.01
N SER A 81 -14.06 39.50 -23.17
CA SER A 81 -12.95 39.38 -22.19
C SER A 81 -13.24 38.32 -21.14
N GLU A 82 -14.47 38.20 -20.66
CA GLU A 82 -14.85 37.17 -19.68
C GLU A 82 -14.81 35.76 -20.28
N GLY A 83 -15.39 35.58 -21.49
CA GLY A 83 -15.36 34.30 -22.19
C GLY A 83 -13.93 33.78 -22.42
N VAL A 84 -13.00 34.66 -22.82
CA VAL A 84 -11.60 34.28 -23.01
C VAL A 84 -10.90 34.04 -21.67
N ALA A 85 -11.19 34.84 -20.64
CA ALA A 85 -10.61 34.64 -19.29
C ALA A 85 -11.04 33.29 -18.67
N VAL A 86 -12.32 32.93 -18.78
CA VAL A 86 -12.82 31.61 -18.32
C VAL A 86 -12.03 30.49 -19.00
N MET A 87 -11.87 30.54 -20.32
CA MET A 87 -11.11 29.52 -21.05
C MET A 87 -9.63 29.48 -20.63
N LEU A 88 -9.02 30.64 -20.38
CA LEU A 88 -7.64 30.74 -19.93
C LEU A 88 -7.46 30.10 -18.55
N PHE A 89 -8.29 30.46 -17.58
CA PHE A 89 -8.19 29.91 -16.23
C PHE A 89 -8.52 28.41 -16.20
N TYR A 90 -9.45 27.95 -17.01
CA TYR A 90 -9.72 26.51 -17.17
C TYR A 90 -8.46 25.77 -17.67
N GLN A 91 -7.77 26.31 -18.68
CA GLN A 91 -6.51 25.72 -19.17
C GLN A 91 -5.38 25.77 -18.15
N ILE A 92 -5.30 26.80 -17.30
CA ILE A 92 -4.38 26.87 -16.17
C ILE A 92 -4.71 25.72 -15.19
N GLY A 93 -5.98 25.50 -14.89
CA GLY A 93 -6.44 24.39 -14.06
C GLY A 93 -6.07 23.02 -14.63
N GLU A 94 -6.32 22.79 -15.91
CA GLU A 94 -5.95 21.57 -16.63
C GLU A 94 -4.42 21.32 -16.60
N LEU A 95 -3.62 22.37 -16.79
CA LEU A 95 -2.17 22.27 -16.70
C LEU A 95 -1.72 21.89 -15.29
N PHE A 96 -2.27 22.56 -14.26
CA PHE A 96 -1.97 22.28 -12.86
C PHE A 96 -2.36 20.85 -12.48
N GLN A 97 -3.55 20.41 -12.88
CA GLN A 97 -4.02 19.02 -12.72
C GLN A 97 -3.05 18.02 -13.34
N SER A 98 -2.73 18.22 -14.63
CA SER A 98 -1.82 17.33 -15.36
C SER A 98 -0.43 17.27 -14.71
N TYR A 99 0.05 18.39 -14.17
CA TYR A 99 1.32 18.46 -13.45
C TYR A 99 1.26 17.74 -12.10
N ALA A 100 0.21 17.99 -11.30
CA ALA A 100 0.04 17.40 -9.97
C ALA A 100 -0.14 15.88 -10.04
N VAL A 101 -1.01 15.38 -10.96
CA VAL A 101 -1.19 13.95 -11.22
C VAL A 101 0.11 13.32 -11.73
N GLY A 102 0.80 13.99 -12.66
CA GLY A 102 2.09 13.52 -13.17
C GLY A 102 3.20 13.49 -12.12
N LYS A 103 3.20 14.41 -11.15
CA LYS A 103 4.14 14.40 -10.03
C LYS A 103 3.83 13.32 -9.01
N SER A 104 2.54 13.12 -8.68
CA SER A 104 2.11 12.04 -7.79
C SER A 104 2.42 10.66 -8.37
N ARG A 105 2.16 10.46 -9.67
CA ARG A 105 2.57 9.23 -10.37
C ARG A 105 4.10 9.06 -10.43
N ARG A 106 4.87 10.13 -10.54
CA ARG A 106 6.35 10.05 -10.51
C ARG A 106 6.88 9.74 -9.12
N ASN A 107 6.28 10.21 -8.06
CA ASN A 107 6.66 9.81 -6.70
C ASN A 107 6.41 8.30 -6.46
N ILE A 108 5.40 7.73 -7.12
CA ILE A 108 5.19 6.27 -7.20
C ILE A 108 6.24 5.64 -8.14
N SER A 109 6.61 6.31 -9.22
CA SER A 109 7.62 5.86 -10.18
C SER A 109 9.07 6.06 -9.68
N GLU A 110 9.32 6.91 -8.68
CA GLU A 110 10.60 6.96 -7.95
C GLU A 110 10.76 5.75 -7.01
N LEU A 111 9.64 5.12 -6.64
CA LEU A 111 9.64 3.74 -6.14
C LEU A 111 9.91 2.72 -7.26
N MET A 112 9.55 3.03 -8.50
CA MET A 112 9.90 2.24 -9.69
C MET A 112 11.38 2.42 -10.12
N ASP A 113 12.09 3.38 -9.54
CA ASP A 113 13.56 3.49 -9.67
C ASP A 113 14.31 2.36 -8.94
N ILE A 114 13.55 1.44 -8.32
CA ILE A 114 14.05 0.16 -7.81
C ILE A 114 14.39 -0.80 -8.96
N ARG A 115 13.76 -0.64 -10.13
CA ARG A 115 14.03 -1.52 -11.29
C ARG A 115 15.49 -1.41 -11.72
N PRO A 116 16.23 -2.50 -11.79
CA PRO A 116 17.55 -2.53 -12.36
C PRO A 116 17.47 -2.37 -13.88
N ASP A 117 18.37 -1.57 -14.43
CA ASP A 117 18.41 -1.33 -15.88
C ASP A 117 19.16 -2.45 -16.64
N TYR A 118 20.04 -3.21 -15.96
CA TYR A 118 20.88 -4.26 -16.52
C TYR A 118 21.30 -5.26 -15.45
N ALA A 119 21.76 -6.42 -15.90
CA ALA A 119 22.48 -7.42 -15.10
C ALA A 119 23.89 -7.62 -15.70
N ASN A 120 24.92 -7.72 -14.85
CA ASN A 120 26.26 -8.09 -15.30
C ASN A 120 26.42 -9.62 -15.18
N ILE A 121 26.71 -10.29 -16.29
CA ILE A 121 27.07 -11.71 -16.33
C ILE A 121 28.55 -11.87 -16.66
N GLU A 122 29.20 -12.86 -16.07
CA GLU A 122 30.62 -13.18 -16.39
C GLU A 122 30.66 -14.17 -17.56
N LYS A 123 31.19 -13.73 -18.70
CA LYS A 123 31.39 -14.54 -19.90
C LYS A 123 32.82 -14.42 -20.40
N ASP A 124 33.50 -15.55 -20.52
CA ASP A 124 34.89 -15.61 -20.94
C ASP A 124 35.86 -14.69 -20.17
N GLY A 125 35.61 -14.47 -18.86
CA GLY A 125 36.43 -13.63 -17.98
C GLY A 125 36.20 -12.12 -18.14
N THR A 126 35.17 -11.71 -18.92
CA THR A 126 34.72 -10.31 -19.06
C THR A 126 33.29 -10.16 -18.57
N LEU A 127 32.98 -8.98 -18.00
CA LEU A 127 31.62 -8.65 -17.60
C LEU A 127 30.86 -8.13 -18.82
N GLU A 128 29.77 -8.80 -19.16
CA GLU A 128 28.83 -8.39 -20.19
C GLU A 128 27.55 -7.88 -19.53
N GLN A 129 27.10 -6.67 -19.92
CA GLN A 129 25.80 -6.13 -19.49
C GLN A 129 24.71 -6.65 -20.40
N VAL A 130 23.73 -7.31 -19.80
CA VAL A 130 22.57 -7.89 -20.49
C VAL A 130 21.27 -7.30 -19.90
N ASP A 131 20.17 -7.39 -20.65
CA ASP A 131 18.85 -7.08 -20.09
C ASP A 131 18.51 -8.12 -19.01
N PRO A 132 18.03 -7.71 -17.83
CA PRO A 132 17.62 -8.66 -16.79
C PRO A 132 16.60 -9.71 -17.26
N ASP A 133 15.74 -9.36 -18.23
CA ASP A 133 14.76 -10.29 -18.83
C ASP A 133 15.42 -11.45 -19.62
N GLU A 134 16.70 -11.33 -19.98
CA GLU A 134 17.45 -12.36 -20.72
C GLU A 134 18.23 -13.32 -19.81
N VAL A 135 18.20 -13.10 -18.50
CA VAL A 135 18.97 -13.89 -17.52
C VAL A 135 18.17 -15.11 -17.08
N GLU A 136 18.70 -16.30 -17.35
CA GLU A 136 18.09 -17.58 -16.95
C GLU A 136 18.33 -17.90 -15.47
N ILE A 137 17.45 -18.73 -14.89
CA ILE A 137 17.61 -19.25 -13.51
C ILE A 137 18.91 -20.06 -13.41
N GLY A 138 19.68 -19.84 -12.34
CA GLY A 138 20.96 -20.49 -12.07
C GLY A 138 22.18 -19.77 -12.66
N THR A 139 21.96 -18.70 -13.43
CA THR A 139 23.04 -17.83 -13.95
C THR A 139 23.75 -17.11 -12.80
N ILE A 140 25.07 -16.98 -12.89
CA ILE A 140 25.84 -16.19 -11.93
C ILE A 140 25.93 -14.75 -12.43
N ILE A 141 25.31 -13.84 -11.68
CA ILE A 141 25.38 -12.41 -11.91
C ILE A 141 26.40 -11.77 -10.97
N VAL A 142 27.05 -10.70 -11.42
CA VAL A 142 28.04 -9.95 -10.66
C VAL A 142 27.48 -8.57 -10.34
N VAL A 143 27.43 -8.23 -9.04
CA VAL A 143 26.90 -6.95 -8.57
C VAL A 143 28.02 -6.16 -7.89
N GLN A 144 28.40 -5.05 -8.51
CA GLN A 144 29.47 -4.18 -8.01
C GLN A 144 28.96 -3.21 -6.93
N PRO A 145 29.84 -2.63 -6.09
CA PRO A 145 29.45 -1.57 -5.17
C PRO A 145 28.78 -0.40 -5.88
N GLY A 146 27.61 0.04 -5.36
CA GLY A 146 26.78 1.09 -5.95
C GLY A 146 25.71 0.56 -6.92
N GLU A 147 25.78 -0.69 -7.36
CA GLU A 147 24.77 -1.29 -8.24
C GLU A 147 23.59 -1.89 -7.50
N LYS A 148 22.46 -1.97 -8.19
CA LYS A 148 21.27 -2.68 -7.70
C LYS A 148 21.38 -4.16 -8.02
N VAL A 149 20.94 -5.01 -7.09
CA VAL A 149 20.77 -6.44 -7.33
C VAL A 149 19.66 -6.63 -8.38
N PRO A 150 19.94 -7.18 -9.56
CA PRO A 150 18.95 -7.23 -10.65
C PRO A 150 17.87 -8.30 -10.45
N ILE A 151 18.22 -9.46 -9.91
CA ILE A 151 17.34 -10.62 -9.78
C ILE A 151 17.57 -11.28 -8.43
N ASP A 152 16.51 -11.86 -7.85
CA ASP A 152 16.59 -12.62 -6.59
C ASP A 152 17.54 -13.81 -6.73
N GLY A 153 18.35 -14.08 -5.70
CA GLY A 153 19.31 -15.16 -5.76
C GLY A 153 20.02 -15.45 -4.45
N VAL A 154 21.02 -16.32 -4.50
CA VAL A 154 21.87 -16.68 -3.38
C VAL A 154 23.30 -16.24 -3.65
N ILE A 155 23.94 -15.58 -2.70
CA ILE A 155 25.34 -15.17 -2.80
C ILE A 155 26.22 -16.41 -2.85
N THR A 156 27.00 -16.56 -3.92
CA THR A 156 27.99 -17.66 -4.06
C THR A 156 29.37 -17.24 -3.59
N GLU A 157 29.74 -15.98 -3.84
CA GLU A 157 31.06 -15.42 -3.48
C GLU A 157 30.91 -13.94 -3.08
N GLY A 158 31.74 -13.50 -2.13
CA GLY A 158 31.83 -12.14 -1.69
C GLY A 158 31.17 -11.87 -0.34
N THR A 159 31.46 -10.71 0.22
CA THR A 159 30.84 -10.14 1.42
C THR A 159 30.61 -8.66 1.19
N SER A 160 29.45 -8.15 1.60
CA SER A 160 29.08 -6.74 1.44
C SER A 160 28.04 -6.32 2.47
N THR A 161 27.68 -5.05 2.46
CA THR A 161 26.47 -4.52 3.08
C THR A 161 25.46 -4.12 2.00
N LEU A 162 24.19 -4.47 2.21
CA LEU A 162 23.10 -4.19 1.30
C LEU A 162 22.21 -3.09 1.88
N ASN A 163 21.95 -2.06 1.09
CA ASN A 163 20.94 -1.06 1.43
C ASN A 163 19.57 -1.53 0.91
N THR A 164 18.67 -1.84 1.84
CA THR A 164 17.31 -2.31 1.56
C THR A 164 16.26 -1.20 1.69
N SER A 165 16.67 0.04 1.99
CA SER A 165 15.77 1.14 2.37
C SER A 165 14.70 1.46 1.32
N ALA A 166 15.01 1.26 0.04
CA ALA A 166 14.06 1.47 -1.05
C ALA A 166 12.93 0.43 -1.07
N LEU A 167 13.17 -0.76 -0.51
CA LEU A 167 12.22 -1.87 -0.45
C LEU A 167 11.49 -1.90 0.90
N THR A 168 12.25 -1.90 1.99
CA THR A 168 11.71 -2.10 3.35
C THR A 168 11.41 -0.80 4.08
N GLY A 169 11.98 0.32 3.63
CA GLY A 169 11.93 1.61 4.35
C GLY A 169 12.90 1.68 5.55
N GLU A 170 13.69 0.62 5.80
CA GLU A 170 14.70 0.59 6.85
C GLU A 170 15.97 1.33 6.41
N SER A 171 16.49 2.20 7.29
CA SER A 171 17.68 2.99 6.97
C SER A 171 19.00 2.27 7.32
N LEU A 172 18.95 1.16 8.04
CA LEU A 172 20.15 0.40 8.43
C LEU A 172 20.51 -0.60 7.34
N PRO A 173 21.76 -0.56 6.82
CA PRO A 173 22.24 -1.56 5.88
C PRO A 173 22.32 -2.94 6.52
N ARG A 174 22.04 -4.00 5.75
CA ARG A 174 22.12 -5.39 6.16
C ARG A 174 23.42 -6.00 5.68
N ASP A 175 24.16 -6.69 6.56
CA ASP A 175 25.33 -7.46 6.17
C ASP A 175 24.91 -8.68 5.33
N ALA A 176 25.72 -8.98 4.30
CA ALA A 176 25.50 -10.05 3.35
C ALA A 176 26.81 -10.80 3.04
N LYS A 177 26.75 -12.13 3.06
CA LYS A 177 27.89 -13.05 2.84
C LYS A 177 27.50 -14.24 2.00
N ALA A 178 28.48 -15.00 1.55
CA ALA A 178 28.24 -16.24 0.80
C ALA A 178 27.30 -17.19 1.58
N GLY A 179 26.29 -17.71 0.89
CA GLY A 179 25.20 -18.54 1.40
C GLY A 179 23.93 -17.77 1.79
N ASP A 180 23.96 -16.45 1.89
CA ASP A 180 22.79 -15.64 2.21
C ASP A 180 21.92 -15.43 0.97
N GLU A 181 20.60 -15.41 1.17
CA GLU A 181 19.63 -15.01 0.13
C GLU A 181 19.60 -13.50 -0.01
N VAL A 182 19.55 -13.04 -1.26
CA VAL A 182 19.39 -11.62 -1.61
C VAL A 182 18.24 -11.42 -2.57
N ILE A 183 17.57 -10.31 -2.40
CA ILE A 183 16.41 -9.92 -3.21
C ILE A 183 16.80 -8.81 -4.18
N SER A 184 16.14 -8.81 -5.33
CA SER A 184 16.28 -7.77 -6.35
C SER A 184 15.87 -6.39 -5.80
N GLY A 185 16.53 -5.33 -6.29
CA GLY A 185 16.28 -3.94 -5.87
C GLY A 185 17.07 -3.47 -4.67
N CYS A 186 17.76 -4.34 -3.94
CA CYS A 186 18.75 -3.93 -2.94
C CYS A 186 19.95 -3.27 -3.62
N ILE A 187 20.53 -2.25 -2.99
CA ILE A 187 21.76 -1.61 -3.49
C ILE A 187 22.96 -2.21 -2.77
N ASN A 188 23.89 -2.75 -3.53
CA ASN A 188 25.17 -3.24 -3.00
C ASN A 188 26.06 -2.07 -2.60
N MET A 189 26.58 -2.03 -1.35
CA MET A 189 27.26 -0.84 -0.82
C MET A 189 28.79 -0.93 -0.88
N THR A 190 29.39 -2.07 -0.53
CA THR A 190 30.82 -2.12 -0.20
C THR A 190 31.64 -3.12 -0.99
N GLY A 191 31.24 -4.38 -1.07
CA GLY A 191 32.00 -5.47 -1.67
C GLY A 191 31.41 -5.94 -3.01
N LEU A 192 32.23 -6.61 -3.84
CA LEU A 192 31.70 -7.28 -5.03
C LEU A 192 30.99 -8.56 -4.60
N LEU A 193 29.79 -8.78 -5.15
CA LEU A 193 28.99 -9.97 -4.90
C LEU A 193 28.81 -10.76 -6.18
N LYS A 194 29.01 -12.09 -6.12
CA LYS A 194 28.53 -13.02 -7.14
C LYS A 194 27.30 -13.74 -6.60
N ILE A 195 26.21 -13.66 -7.36
CA ILE A 195 24.89 -14.13 -6.95
C ILE A 195 24.40 -15.11 -8.00
N ARG A 196 23.97 -16.31 -7.57
CA ARG A 196 23.30 -17.26 -8.43
C ARG A 196 21.81 -16.96 -8.40
N THR A 197 21.23 -16.68 -9.55
CA THR A 197 19.80 -16.38 -9.70
C THR A 197 18.94 -17.58 -9.32
N THR A 198 17.86 -17.33 -8.58
CA THR A 198 16.87 -18.34 -8.16
C THR A 198 15.52 -18.17 -8.83
N LYS A 199 15.29 -17.04 -9.50
CA LYS A 199 14.06 -16.70 -10.22
C LYS A 199 14.38 -16.07 -11.56
N GLU A 200 13.41 -16.04 -12.46
CA GLU A 200 13.43 -15.18 -13.64
C GLU A 200 13.15 -13.72 -13.22
N PHE A 201 13.56 -12.75 -14.04
CA PHE A 201 13.36 -11.32 -13.71
C PHE A 201 11.90 -10.96 -13.53
N GLY A 202 10.99 -11.49 -14.38
CA GLY A 202 9.55 -11.27 -14.24
C GLY A 202 8.94 -11.78 -12.93
N GLU A 203 9.54 -12.79 -12.32
CA GLU A 203 9.14 -13.36 -11.02
C GLU A 203 9.94 -12.80 -9.83
N SER A 204 10.89 -11.90 -10.09
CA SER A 204 11.70 -11.27 -9.05
C SER A 204 10.87 -10.40 -8.12
N THR A 205 11.37 -10.20 -6.89
CA THR A 205 10.71 -9.37 -5.87
C THR A 205 10.42 -7.96 -6.39
N VAL A 206 11.37 -7.34 -7.09
CA VAL A 206 11.17 -6.01 -7.70
C VAL A 206 10.04 -6.02 -8.73
N SER A 207 10.03 -6.98 -9.64
CA SER A 207 8.99 -7.06 -10.69
C SER A 207 7.60 -7.21 -10.08
N LYS A 208 7.44 -8.05 -9.06
CA LYS A 208 6.17 -8.20 -8.33
C LYS A 208 5.74 -6.94 -7.60
N ILE A 209 6.67 -6.24 -6.94
CA ILE A 209 6.38 -4.95 -6.29
C ILE A 209 5.89 -3.93 -7.33
N LEU A 210 6.58 -3.83 -8.47
CA LEU A 210 6.21 -2.91 -9.54
C LEU A 210 4.83 -3.23 -10.11
N GLU A 211 4.54 -4.49 -10.35
CA GLU A 211 3.22 -4.95 -10.80
C GLU A 211 2.12 -4.62 -9.79
N LEU A 212 2.34 -4.85 -8.49
CA LEU A 212 1.39 -4.51 -7.43
C LEU A 212 1.10 -3.01 -7.38
N VAL A 213 2.14 -2.18 -7.50
CA VAL A 213 2.01 -0.71 -7.50
C VAL A 213 1.27 -0.23 -8.76
N GLU A 214 1.59 -0.77 -9.93
CA GLU A 214 0.95 -0.43 -11.20
C GLU A 214 -0.54 -0.86 -11.21
N ASN A 215 -0.83 -2.07 -10.77
CA ASN A 215 -2.19 -2.61 -10.70
C ASN A 215 -3.03 -2.00 -9.56
N SER A 216 -2.41 -1.37 -8.57
CA SER A 216 -3.13 -0.73 -7.45
C SER A 216 -4.13 0.34 -7.90
N SER A 217 -3.89 0.95 -9.07
CA SER A 217 -4.79 1.94 -9.66
C SER A 217 -6.07 1.36 -10.26
N SER A 218 -6.13 0.04 -10.48
CA SER A 218 -7.28 -0.62 -11.11
C SER A 218 -8.43 -0.88 -10.13
N ARG A 219 -8.16 -1.02 -8.83
CA ARG A 219 -9.14 -1.35 -7.79
C ARG A 219 -9.64 -0.09 -7.08
N LYS A 220 -10.69 0.52 -7.63
CA LYS A 220 -11.27 1.79 -7.14
C LYS A 220 -11.99 1.64 -5.81
N SER A 221 -11.81 2.62 -4.93
CA SER A 221 -12.54 2.75 -3.67
C SER A 221 -14.05 3.04 -3.88
N LYS A 222 -14.85 2.84 -2.82
CA LYS A 222 -16.27 3.24 -2.84
C LYS A 222 -16.42 4.73 -3.08
N SER A 223 -15.54 5.54 -2.51
CA SER A 223 -15.52 6.99 -2.68
C SER A 223 -15.24 7.39 -4.13
N GLU A 224 -14.30 6.75 -4.83
CA GLU A 224 -14.02 7.00 -6.24
C GLU A 224 -15.20 6.56 -7.14
N ASN A 225 -15.80 5.39 -6.84
CA ASN A 225 -16.97 4.90 -7.56
C ASN A 225 -18.19 5.81 -7.34
N PHE A 226 -18.36 6.35 -6.13
CA PHE A 226 -19.42 7.33 -5.83
C PHE A 226 -19.27 8.58 -6.69
N ILE A 227 -18.06 9.15 -6.78
CA ILE A 227 -17.80 10.35 -7.59
C ILE A 227 -18.09 10.08 -9.08
N SER A 228 -17.68 8.93 -9.60
CA SER A 228 -17.95 8.56 -10.99
C SER A 228 -19.46 8.46 -11.27
N LYS A 229 -20.23 7.88 -10.34
CA LYS A 229 -21.69 7.82 -10.42
C LYS A 229 -22.33 9.19 -10.23
N PHE A 230 -21.85 9.98 -9.27
CA PHE A 230 -22.33 11.32 -9.00
C PHE A 230 -22.22 12.22 -10.23
N ALA A 231 -21.06 12.27 -10.86
CA ALA A 231 -20.83 13.07 -12.06
C ALA A 231 -21.82 12.71 -13.19
N LYS A 232 -22.14 11.43 -13.37
CA LYS A 232 -23.07 10.95 -14.40
C LYS A 232 -24.49 11.50 -14.25
N TYR A 233 -24.97 11.72 -13.01
CA TYR A 233 -26.31 12.26 -12.76
C TYR A 233 -26.31 13.77 -12.54
N TYR A 234 -25.27 14.26 -11.89
CA TYR A 234 -25.12 15.66 -11.53
C TYR A 234 -25.02 16.57 -12.76
N THR A 235 -24.20 16.23 -13.75
CA THR A 235 -23.96 17.09 -14.91
C THR A 235 -25.21 17.31 -15.76
N PRO A 236 -26.01 16.29 -16.12
CA PRO A 236 -27.30 16.52 -16.78
C PRO A 236 -28.27 17.36 -15.94
N ALA A 237 -28.37 17.10 -14.63
CA ALA A 237 -29.27 17.88 -13.75
C ALA A 237 -28.91 19.37 -13.74
N VAL A 238 -27.62 19.68 -13.70
CA VAL A 238 -27.12 21.05 -13.78
C VAL A 238 -27.41 21.69 -15.13
N CYS A 239 -27.23 20.98 -16.24
CA CYS A 239 -27.56 21.50 -17.58
C CYS A 239 -29.04 21.85 -17.70
N TYR A 240 -29.94 20.98 -17.23
CA TYR A 240 -31.37 21.26 -17.19
C TYR A 240 -31.72 22.41 -16.23
N GLY A 241 -31.03 22.49 -15.07
CA GLY A 241 -31.17 23.61 -14.15
C GLY A 241 -30.79 24.96 -14.77
N ALA A 242 -29.65 24.99 -15.48
CA ALA A 242 -29.19 26.17 -16.20
C ALA A 242 -30.18 26.58 -17.32
N LEU A 243 -30.70 25.60 -18.08
CA LEU A 243 -31.69 25.84 -19.09
C LEU A 243 -33.00 26.40 -18.50
N ALA A 244 -33.44 25.83 -17.39
CA ALA A 244 -34.59 26.34 -16.64
C ALA A 244 -34.36 27.78 -16.13
N LEU A 245 -33.18 28.09 -15.62
CA LEU A 245 -32.79 29.42 -15.16
C LEU A 245 -32.74 30.44 -16.34
N ALA A 246 -32.33 30.00 -17.52
CA ALA A 246 -32.30 30.84 -18.72
C ALA A 246 -33.70 31.15 -19.26
N LEU A 247 -34.65 30.23 -19.15
CA LEU A 247 -35.97 30.33 -19.81
C LEU A 247 -37.09 30.71 -18.85
N ILE A 248 -37.23 30.08 -17.70
CA ILE A 248 -38.40 30.24 -16.81
C ILE A 248 -38.55 31.68 -16.30
N PRO A 249 -37.56 32.35 -15.74
CA PRO A 249 -37.71 33.70 -15.20
C PRO A 249 -38.06 34.73 -16.27
N PRO A 250 -37.43 34.77 -17.47
CA PRO A 250 -37.87 35.66 -18.55
C PRO A 250 -39.31 35.48 -18.95
N PHE A 251 -39.78 34.22 -19.10
CA PHE A 251 -41.18 33.95 -19.42
C PHE A 251 -42.14 34.42 -18.31
N VAL A 252 -41.79 34.20 -17.04
CA VAL A 252 -42.58 34.69 -15.90
C VAL A 252 -42.67 36.23 -15.92
N LEU A 253 -41.53 36.91 -16.16
CA LEU A 253 -41.50 38.37 -16.26
C LEU A 253 -42.40 38.88 -17.41
N LEU A 254 -42.38 38.21 -18.57
CA LEU A 254 -43.29 38.55 -19.68
C LEU A 254 -44.76 38.39 -19.32
N ILE A 255 -45.12 37.30 -18.63
CA ILE A 255 -46.51 37.07 -18.15
C ILE A 255 -46.93 38.14 -17.14
N MET A 256 -45.99 38.65 -16.35
CA MET A 256 -46.21 39.73 -15.39
C MET A 256 -46.19 41.13 -16.03
N GLY A 257 -46.05 41.23 -17.34
CA GLY A 257 -45.98 42.51 -18.06
C GLY A 257 -44.68 43.30 -17.83
N LYS A 258 -43.61 42.64 -17.38
CA LYS A 258 -42.29 43.24 -17.15
C LYS A 258 -41.32 42.91 -18.28
N PRO A 259 -40.25 43.71 -18.47
CA PRO A 259 -39.20 43.38 -19.46
C PRO A 259 -38.58 42.00 -19.14
N ALA A 260 -38.42 41.17 -20.17
CA ALA A 260 -37.97 39.79 -20.03
C ALA A 260 -36.51 39.64 -19.55
N MET A 261 -35.64 40.64 -19.79
CA MET A 261 -34.24 40.67 -19.38
C MET A 261 -33.46 39.40 -19.79
N TRP A 262 -33.68 38.94 -21.05
CA TRP A 262 -33.08 37.70 -21.55
C TRP A 262 -31.55 37.63 -21.37
N GLY A 263 -30.85 38.73 -21.64
CA GLY A 263 -29.39 38.79 -21.52
C GLY A 263 -28.91 38.45 -20.10
N ASP A 264 -29.53 39.06 -19.08
CA ASP A 264 -29.17 38.87 -17.68
C ASP A 264 -29.40 37.42 -17.21
N TRP A 265 -30.54 36.84 -17.59
CA TRP A 265 -30.88 35.48 -17.20
C TRP A 265 -30.05 34.44 -17.95
N ILE A 266 -29.69 34.65 -19.20
CA ILE A 266 -28.75 33.82 -19.95
C ILE A 266 -27.35 33.93 -19.32
N TYR A 267 -26.87 35.13 -18.97
CA TYR A 267 -25.60 35.32 -18.29
C TYR A 267 -25.55 34.57 -16.95
N ARG A 268 -26.60 34.66 -16.13
CA ARG A 268 -26.72 33.90 -14.87
C ARG A 268 -26.68 32.40 -15.11
N ALA A 269 -27.38 31.90 -16.15
CA ALA A 269 -27.35 30.50 -16.51
C ALA A 269 -25.96 30.03 -16.97
N LEU A 270 -25.23 30.83 -17.73
CA LEU A 270 -23.84 30.53 -18.13
C LEU A 270 -22.88 30.53 -16.93
N THR A 271 -23.01 31.51 -16.04
CA THR A 271 -22.27 31.56 -14.78
C THR A 271 -22.57 30.34 -13.91
N PHE A 272 -23.84 29.93 -13.81
CA PHE A 272 -24.27 28.72 -13.12
C PHE A 272 -23.62 27.45 -13.70
N LEU A 273 -23.50 27.33 -15.04
CA LEU A 273 -22.83 26.22 -15.70
C LEU A 273 -21.34 26.17 -15.35
N VAL A 274 -20.62 27.29 -15.35
CA VAL A 274 -19.20 27.35 -15.00
C VAL A 274 -18.96 26.90 -13.54
N ILE A 275 -19.77 27.41 -12.59
CA ILE A 275 -19.68 27.04 -11.18
C ILE A 275 -19.89 25.54 -10.97
N SER A 276 -20.72 24.92 -11.80
CA SER A 276 -21.21 23.57 -11.59
C SER A 276 -20.21 22.46 -11.92
N CYS A 277 -19.06 22.74 -12.56
CA CYS A 277 -18.09 21.68 -12.87
C CYS A 277 -17.62 20.97 -11.59
N PRO A 278 -17.73 19.63 -11.44
CA PRO A 278 -17.25 18.92 -10.27
C PRO A 278 -15.74 18.66 -10.28
N CYS A 279 -14.95 19.48 -11.02
CA CYS A 279 -13.54 19.27 -11.30
C CYS A 279 -12.69 19.02 -10.04
N ALA A 280 -12.93 19.80 -8.97
CA ALA A 280 -12.21 19.65 -7.70
C ALA A 280 -12.38 18.26 -7.09
N LEU A 281 -13.58 17.67 -7.15
CA LEU A 281 -13.86 16.33 -6.59
C LEU A 281 -13.29 15.21 -7.45
N VAL A 282 -13.51 15.30 -8.77
CA VAL A 282 -13.08 14.27 -9.73
C VAL A 282 -11.57 14.08 -9.72
N ILE A 283 -10.82 15.15 -9.39
CA ILE A 283 -9.37 15.16 -9.40
C ILE A 283 -8.78 14.87 -8.03
N SER A 284 -9.22 15.58 -6.99
CA SER A 284 -8.57 15.54 -5.68
C SER A 284 -8.75 14.21 -4.96
N ILE A 285 -9.85 13.49 -5.20
CA ILE A 285 -10.13 12.22 -4.51
C ILE A 285 -9.21 11.10 -5.00
N PRO A 286 -9.13 10.76 -6.31
CA PRO A 286 -8.14 9.80 -6.78
C PRO A 286 -6.71 10.21 -6.42
N LEU A 287 -6.38 11.50 -6.53
CA LEU A 287 -5.05 12.01 -6.17
C LEU A 287 -4.73 11.77 -4.69
N SER A 288 -5.69 11.94 -3.78
CA SER A 288 -5.51 11.65 -2.35
C SER A 288 -5.19 10.18 -2.11
N PHE A 289 -5.90 9.27 -2.78
CA PHE A 289 -5.64 7.83 -2.69
C PHE A 289 -4.28 7.47 -3.28
N PHE A 290 -3.92 7.97 -4.46
CA PHE A 290 -2.60 7.74 -5.05
C PHE A 290 -1.48 8.26 -4.16
N ALA A 291 -1.64 9.45 -3.60
CA ALA A 291 -0.68 10.01 -2.66
C ALA A 291 -0.61 9.20 -1.36
N GLY A 292 -1.74 8.66 -0.88
CA GLY A 292 -1.81 7.78 0.29
C GLY A 292 -1.10 6.44 0.06
N ILE A 293 -1.33 5.80 -1.08
CA ILE A 293 -0.64 4.56 -1.49
C ILE A 293 0.86 4.82 -1.63
N GLY A 294 1.26 5.89 -2.31
CA GLY A 294 2.67 6.26 -2.44
C GLY A 294 3.34 6.58 -1.10
N GLY A 295 2.63 7.27 -0.21
CA GLY A 295 3.11 7.54 1.15
C GLY A 295 3.29 6.27 1.99
N ALA A 296 2.36 5.30 1.88
CA ALA A 296 2.45 4.00 2.53
C ALA A 296 3.63 3.19 1.99
N SER A 297 3.78 3.14 0.67
CA SER A 297 4.86 2.43 0.01
C SER A 297 6.25 2.95 0.41
N ASN A 298 6.43 4.27 0.57
CA ASN A 298 7.65 4.88 1.10
C ASN A 298 7.99 4.46 2.54
N GLN A 299 7.07 3.79 3.23
CA GLN A 299 7.25 3.23 4.57
C GLN A 299 7.34 1.70 4.54
N GLY A 300 7.54 1.09 3.36
CA GLY A 300 7.56 -0.35 3.18
C GLY A 300 6.19 -1.02 3.36
N ILE A 301 5.09 -0.29 3.13
CA ILE A 301 3.72 -0.79 3.24
C ILE A 301 3.10 -0.74 1.85
N LEU A 302 2.98 -1.88 1.18
CA LEU A 302 2.38 -1.98 -0.14
C LEU A 302 0.86 -2.19 -0.03
N VAL A 303 0.10 -1.33 -0.68
CA VAL A 303 -1.37 -1.40 -0.69
C VAL A 303 -1.84 -1.66 -2.12
N LYS A 304 -2.54 -2.76 -2.35
CA LYS A 304 -2.96 -3.24 -3.68
C LYS A 304 -4.11 -2.45 -4.33
N GLY A 305 -4.67 -1.45 -3.65
CA GLY A 305 -5.72 -0.63 -4.22
C GLY A 305 -6.31 0.39 -3.26
N SER A 306 -6.97 1.42 -3.80
CA SER A 306 -7.61 2.47 -3.02
C SER A 306 -8.78 1.96 -2.16
N ASN A 307 -9.48 0.91 -2.62
CA ASN A 307 -10.52 0.23 -1.84
C ASN A 307 -9.98 -0.37 -0.55
N TYR A 308 -8.74 -0.87 -0.55
CA TYR A 308 -8.11 -1.44 0.65
C TYR A 308 -7.69 -0.37 1.65
N LEU A 309 -7.22 0.82 1.20
CA LEU A 309 -7.03 1.96 2.09
C LEU A 309 -8.34 2.38 2.77
N GLU A 310 -9.44 2.41 2.02
CA GLU A 310 -10.75 2.75 2.58
C GLU A 310 -11.21 1.72 3.61
N THR A 311 -11.04 0.43 3.32
CA THR A 311 -11.36 -0.67 4.25
C THR A 311 -10.48 -0.62 5.51
N LEU A 312 -9.16 -0.41 5.32
CA LEU A 312 -8.21 -0.33 6.43
C LEU A 312 -8.51 0.84 7.38
N ALA A 313 -8.95 1.99 6.85
CA ALA A 313 -9.34 3.14 7.68
C ALA A 313 -10.52 2.83 8.61
N GLN A 314 -11.42 1.93 8.18
CA GLN A 314 -12.61 1.49 8.94
C GLN A 314 -12.33 0.30 9.86
N THR A 315 -11.09 -0.22 9.87
CA THR A 315 -10.72 -1.38 10.68
C THR A 315 -10.85 -1.07 12.17
N LYS A 316 -11.58 -1.97 12.87
CA LYS A 316 -11.81 -1.96 14.31
C LYS A 316 -11.41 -3.27 14.98
N TYR A 317 -11.32 -4.35 14.22
CA TYR A 317 -10.92 -5.68 14.66
C TYR A 317 -9.63 -6.07 13.97
N VAL A 318 -8.62 -6.47 14.75
CA VAL A 318 -7.36 -6.98 14.19
C VAL A 318 -7.12 -8.37 14.76
N VAL A 319 -7.03 -9.34 13.87
CA VAL A 319 -6.80 -10.75 14.17
C VAL A 319 -5.40 -11.11 13.69
N PHE A 320 -4.61 -11.71 14.56
CA PHE A 320 -3.22 -12.08 14.26
C PHE A 320 -3.08 -13.60 14.24
N ASP A 321 -2.34 -14.11 13.29
CA ASP A 321 -1.66 -15.39 13.51
C ASP A 321 -0.55 -15.22 14.55
N LYS A 322 -0.20 -16.27 15.26
CA LYS A 322 0.90 -16.21 16.22
C LYS A 322 2.25 -16.34 15.53
N THR A 323 2.46 -17.50 14.88
CA THR A 323 3.77 -17.94 14.38
C THR A 323 4.19 -17.18 13.12
N GLY A 324 5.41 -16.65 13.07
CA GLY A 324 5.86 -15.85 11.92
C GLY A 324 5.26 -14.44 11.86
N THR A 325 4.20 -14.15 12.61
CA THR A 325 3.50 -12.85 12.62
C THR A 325 3.82 -12.04 13.87
N MET A 326 3.46 -12.52 15.05
CA MET A 326 3.79 -11.87 16.34
C MET A 326 5.07 -12.45 16.95
N THR A 327 5.49 -13.62 16.48
CA THR A 327 6.74 -14.28 16.84
C THR A 327 7.63 -14.41 15.58
N GLN A 328 8.90 -14.71 15.80
CA GLN A 328 9.87 -14.81 14.70
C GLN A 328 9.75 -16.13 13.90
N GLY A 329 8.95 -17.09 14.39
CA GLY A 329 8.93 -18.46 13.83
C GLY A 329 10.25 -19.21 14.04
N VAL A 330 11.12 -18.67 14.88
CA VAL A 330 12.42 -19.25 15.25
C VAL A 330 12.31 -19.77 16.66
N PHE A 331 12.54 -21.06 16.78
CA PHE A 331 12.59 -21.72 18.07
C PHE A 331 13.97 -21.53 18.72
N GLU A 332 13.99 -21.12 19.99
CA GLU A 332 15.22 -21.03 20.77
C GLU A 332 15.07 -21.77 22.11
N VAL A 333 16.21 -22.27 22.60
CA VAL A 333 16.27 -22.85 23.94
C VAL A 333 16.10 -21.75 24.97
N SER A 334 14.96 -21.77 25.67
CA SER A 334 14.58 -20.77 26.66
C SER A 334 14.88 -21.19 28.09
N GLY A 335 15.14 -22.47 28.33
CA GLY A 335 15.50 -22.98 29.63
C GLY A 335 15.99 -24.42 29.56
N ILE A 336 16.85 -24.79 30.49
CA ILE A 336 17.35 -26.14 30.68
C ILE A 336 17.13 -26.50 32.15
N HIS A 337 16.43 -27.60 32.37
CA HIS A 337 16.14 -28.11 33.71
C HIS A 337 16.62 -29.54 33.81
N HIS A 338 17.48 -29.79 34.77
CA HIS A 338 18.15 -31.11 34.97
C HIS A 338 18.18 -31.49 36.44
N ASN A 339 18.40 -32.78 36.69
CA ASN A 339 18.50 -33.29 38.06
C ASN A 339 19.95 -33.32 38.58
N GLU A 340 20.91 -33.78 37.77
CA GLU A 340 22.29 -34.04 38.24
C GLU A 340 23.39 -33.71 37.20
N MET A 341 23.03 -33.17 36.02
CA MET A 341 23.95 -32.95 34.90
C MET A 341 24.11 -31.45 34.61
N PRO A 342 25.32 -30.95 34.25
CA PRO A 342 25.48 -29.56 33.82
C PRO A 342 24.68 -29.25 32.56
N ASP A 343 24.08 -28.04 32.48
CA ASP A 343 23.28 -27.55 31.35
C ASP A 343 23.98 -27.75 30.02
N GLU A 344 25.26 -27.39 29.93
CA GLU A 344 26.05 -27.52 28.70
C GLU A 344 26.15 -28.97 28.22
N LYS A 345 26.22 -29.93 29.14
CA LYS A 345 26.35 -31.34 28.81
C LYS A 345 25.01 -31.95 28.37
N LEU A 346 23.91 -31.54 29.00
CA LEU A 346 22.57 -31.96 28.60
C LEU A 346 22.25 -31.44 27.19
N LEU A 347 22.61 -30.17 26.91
CA LEU A 347 22.45 -29.56 25.61
C LEU A 347 23.34 -30.21 24.55
N GLU A 348 24.59 -30.57 24.89
CA GLU A 348 25.49 -31.31 24.00
C GLU A 348 24.87 -32.65 23.57
N TYR A 349 24.37 -33.43 24.51
CA TYR A 349 23.75 -34.71 24.21
C TYR A 349 22.48 -34.55 23.37
N ALA A 350 21.66 -33.54 23.66
CA ALA A 350 20.49 -33.24 22.87
C ALA A 350 20.84 -32.85 21.42
N ALA A 351 21.79 -31.94 21.23
CA ALA A 351 22.24 -31.49 19.93
C ALA A 351 22.89 -32.61 19.09
N LEU A 352 23.65 -33.49 19.72
CA LEU A 352 24.26 -34.65 19.07
C LEU A 352 23.21 -35.69 18.70
N ALA A 353 22.30 -36.07 19.62
CA ALA A 353 21.23 -37.01 19.31
C ALA A 353 20.35 -36.58 18.14
N GLU A 354 20.07 -35.29 18.06
CA GLU A 354 19.22 -34.68 17.05
C GLU A 354 20.00 -34.21 15.79
N CYS A 355 21.27 -34.62 15.62
CA CYS A 355 22.16 -34.09 14.56
C CYS A 355 21.74 -34.44 13.14
N SER A 356 20.91 -35.45 12.93
CA SER A 356 20.45 -35.92 11.64
C SER A 356 19.02 -35.46 11.31
N SER A 357 18.29 -34.95 12.29
CA SER A 357 16.92 -34.48 12.08
C SER A 357 16.88 -33.07 11.46
N SER A 358 16.00 -32.88 10.48
CA SER A 358 15.74 -31.57 9.87
C SER A 358 14.67 -30.76 10.61
N HIS A 359 14.13 -31.29 11.70
CA HIS A 359 13.06 -30.66 12.47
C HIS A 359 13.49 -29.30 13.06
N PRO A 360 12.65 -28.26 13.09
CA PRO A 360 12.99 -26.94 13.66
C PRO A 360 13.50 -27.00 15.10
N ILE A 361 12.97 -27.89 15.92
CA ILE A 361 13.42 -28.13 17.29
C ILE A 361 14.87 -28.62 17.30
N SER A 362 15.21 -29.56 16.43
CA SER A 362 16.56 -30.12 16.32
C SER A 362 17.58 -29.05 15.91
N LYS A 363 17.21 -28.20 14.95
CA LYS A 363 18.05 -27.06 14.54
C LYS A 363 18.25 -26.06 15.67
N SER A 364 17.23 -25.83 16.51
CA SER A 364 17.31 -24.94 17.65
C SER A 364 18.28 -25.49 18.74
N LEU A 365 18.23 -26.78 19.00
CA LEU A 365 19.18 -27.44 19.92
C LEU A 365 20.62 -27.37 19.42
N GLN A 366 20.84 -27.62 18.12
CA GLN A 366 22.15 -27.52 17.48
C GLN A 366 22.69 -26.08 17.51
N LYS A 367 21.82 -25.08 17.21
CA LYS A 367 22.18 -23.65 17.29
C LYS A 367 22.55 -23.23 18.70
N ALA A 368 21.78 -23.66 19.70
CA ALA A 368 22.04 -23.35 21.11
C ALA A 368 23.35 -23.97 21.62
N TYR A 369 23.68 -25.16 21.16
CA TYR A 369 24.96 -25.81 21.46
C TYR A 369 26.16 -25.00 20.94
N GLY A 370 26.04 -24.36 19.77
CA GLY A 370 26.99 -23.36 19.25
C GLY A 370 28.38 -23.89 18.89
N LYS A 371 28.61 -25.21 18.95
CA LYS A 371 29.88 -25.85 18.59
C LYS A 371 29.68 -26.77 17.39
N PRO A 372 30.75 -27.04 16.60
CA PRO A 372 30.64 -27.98 15.49
C PRO A 372 30.15 -29.35 15.95
N ILE A 373 29.16 -29.90 15.24
CA ILE A 373 28.61 -31.23 15.53
C ILE A 373 29.53 -32.31 14.93
N ASP A 374 30.20 -33.08 15.77
CA ASP A 374 30.98 -34.26 15.33
C ASP A 374 30.05 -35.47 15.19
N ARG A 375 29.63 -35.76 13.97
CA ARG A 375 28.74 -36.89 13.68
C ARG A 375 29.37 -38.25 13.93
N ASN A 376 30.71 -38.37 14.03
CA ASN A 376 31.38 -39.63 14.32
C ASN A 376 31.16 -40.10 15.76
N ARG A 377 30.75 -39.21 16.64
CA ARG A 377 30.39 -39.53 18.03
C ARG A 377 28.99 -40.14 18.17
N VAL A 378 28.18 -40.15 17.05
CA VAL A 378 26.78 -40.55 17.12
C VAL A 378 26.57 -41.79 16.25
N THR A 379 25.98 -42.83 16.85
CA THR A 379 25.64 -44.09 16.18
C THR A 379 24.21 -44.49 16.53
N ASP A 380 23.66 -45.47 15.81
CA ASP A 380 22.37 -46.09 16.07
C ASP A 380 21.21 -45.06 16.23
N ILE A 381 21.13 -44.11 15.30
CA ILE A 381 20.07 -43.06 15.31
C ILE A 381 18.75 -43.68 14.84
N GLU A 382 17.74 -43.66 15.71
CA GLU A 382 16.37 -44.06 15.43
C GLU A 382 15.43 -42.84 15.65
N GLU A 383 14.86 -42.31 14.56
CA GLU A 383 13.86 -41.24 14.65
C GLU A 383 12.47 -41.88 14.73
N ILE A 384 11.74 -41.59 15.81
CA ILE A 384 10.41 -42.07 16.07
C ILE A 384 9.40 -40.94 15.76
N SER A 385 8.75 -41.03 14.61
CA SER A 385 7.86 -39.99 14.12
C SER A 385 6.83 -39.56 15.17
N GLY A 386 6.76 -38.26 15.45
CA GLY A 386 5.87 -37.65 16.42
C GLY A 386 6.22 -37.88 17.90
N ASN A 387 7.37 -38.54 18.20
CA ASN A 387 7.79 -38.82 19.57
C ASN A 387 9.16 -38.22 19.90
N GLY A 388 10.14 -38.37 19.02
CA GLY A 388 11.53 -37.90 19.25
C GLY A 388 12.57 -38.81 18.63
N VAL A 389 13.81 -38.72 19.11
CA VAL A 389 14.98 -39.44 18.61
C VAL A 389 15.64 -40.23 19.72
N ILE A 390 16.10 -41.42 19.37
CA ILE A 390 17.01 -42.23 20.22
C ILE A 390 18.30 -42.40 19.44
N ALA A 391 19.43 -42.14 20.07
CA ALA A 391 20.76 -42.31 19.48
C ALA A 391 21.79 -42.77 20.51
N LYS A 392 22.91 -43.33 20.06
CA LYS A 392 24.08 -43.53 20.92
C LYS A 392 25.10 -42.43 20.70
N VAL A 393 25.38 -41.66 21.73
CA VAL A 393 26.38 -40.59 21.72
C VAL A 393 27.54 -41.06 22.58
N ASP A 394 28.75 -41.17 22.01
CA ASP A 394 29.93 -41.72 22.66
C ASP A 394 29.68 -43.11 23.32
N GLY A 395 28.81 -43.92 22.69
CA GLY A 395 28.41 -45.24 23.20
C GLY A 395 27.31 -45.22 24.29
N ILE A 396 26.88 -44.05 24.74
CA ILE A 396 25.83 -43.83 25.75
C ILE A 396 24.47 -43.70 25.03
N SER A 397 23.46 -44.41 25.51
CA SER A 397 22.10 -44.28 24.94
C SER A 397 21.47 -42.97 25.37
N VAL A 398 21.09 -42.15 24.40
CA VAL A 398 20.44 -40.85 24.60
C VAL A 398 19.08 -40.85 23.90
N ALA A 399 18.01 -40.55 24.62
CA ALA A 399 16.69 -40.34 24.08
C ALA A 399 16.28 -38.87 24.30
N ALA A 400 15.89 -38.20 23.21
CA ALA A 400 15.39 -36.81 23.21
C ALA A 400 13.99 -36.78 22.57
N GLY A 401 12.96 -36.29 23.28
CA GLY A 401 11.63 -36.26 22.73
C GLY A 401 10.55 -35.78 23.70
N ASN A 402 9.30 -36.03 23.33
CA ASN A 402 8.16 -35.65 24.15
C ASN A 402 7.80 -36.69 25.21
N THR A 403 6.77 -36.44 26.00
CA THR A 403 6.27 -37.35 27.05
C THR A 403 5.92 -38.74 26.50
N LYS A 404 5.39 -38.83 25.25
CA LYS A 404 5.07 -40.14 24.63
C LYS A 404 6.31 -41.01 24.41
N LEU A 405 7.47 -40.40 24.13
CA LEU A 405 8.74 -41.13 24.05
C LEU A 405 9.16 -41.68 25.41
N MET A 406 9.03 -40.85 26.45
CA MET A 406 9.35 -41.26 27.82
C MET A 406 8.45 -42.41 28.30
N ASP A 407 7.14 -42.30 28.05
CA ASP A 407 6.17 -43.36 28.35
C ASP A 407 6.49 -44.67 27.61
N ARG A 408 6.82 -44.60 26.32
CA ARG A 408 7.24 -45.75 25.50
C ARG A 408 8.47 -46.45 26.03
N LEU A 409 9.40 -45.69 26.61
CA LEU A 409 10.63 -46.21 27.21
C LEU A 409 10.46 -46.62 28.66
N GLY A 410 9.27 -46.38 29.24
CA GLY A 410 8.99 -46.69 30.66
C GLY A 410 9.76 -45.81 31.64
N ILE A 411 10.16 -44.59 31.23
CA ILE A 411 10.96 -43.67 32.01
C ILE A 411 10.02 -42.64 32.66
N ALA A 412 10.06 -42.56 33.98
CA ALA A 412 9.35 -41.52 34.73
C ALA A 412 10.01 -40.17 34.49
N TYR A 413 9.22 -39.18 34.09
CA TYR A 413 9.67 -37.81 33.78
C TYR A 413 9.06 -36.80 34.77
N GLN A 414 9.66 -35.62 34.81
CA GLN A 414 9.13 -34.49 35.57
C GLN A 414 8.35 -33.55 34.67
N ASP A 415 7.14 -33.15 35.09
CA ASP A 415 6.35 -32.17 34.41
C ASP A 415 7.01 -30.79 34.45
N CYS A 416 7.10 -30.16 33.30
CA CYS A 416 7.59 -28.79 33.21
C CYS A 416 6.47 -27.79 33.45
N HIS A 417 6.65 -26.90 34.42
CA HIS A 417 5.70 -25.83 34.71
C HIS A 417 5.91 -24.57 33.85
N HIS A 418 7.01 -24.49 33.11
CA HIS A 418 7.29 -23.40 32.20
C HIS A 418 6.58 -23.60 30.86
N VAL A 419 6.35 -22.52 30.15
CA VAL A 419 5.60 -22.54 28.89
C VAL A 419 6.56 -22.62 27.72
N GLY A 420 6.35 -23.61 26.87
CA GLY A 420 7.15 -23.90 25.68
C GLY A 420 7.01 -25.36 25.26
N THR A 421 7.69 -25.72 24.20
CA THR A 421 7.84 -27.12 23.80
C THR A 421 8.92 -27.78 24.66
N VAL A 422 8.53 -28.79 25.38
CA VAL A 422 9.45 -29.52 26.28
C VAL A 422 10.06 -30.70 25.54
N VAL A 423 11.37 -30.73 25.47
CA VAL A 423 12.17 -31.88 25.01
C VAL A 423 12.71 -32.57 26.23
N HIS A 424 12.09 -33.71 26.60
CA HIS A 424 12.59 -34.57 27.69
C HIS A 424 13.81 -35.34 27.24
N MET A 425 14.76 -35.46 28.14
CA MET A 425 16.04 -36.13 27.91
C MET A 425 16.19 -37.32 28.83
N ALA A 426 16.52 -38.46 28.25
CA ALA A 426 16.92 -39.65 29.03
C ALA A 426 18.29 -40.15 28.57
N ILE A 427 19.12 -40.53 29.52
CA ILE A 427 20.50 -41.01 29.32
C ILE A 427 20.64 -42.34 30.02
N ASP A 428 21.09 -43.37 29.28
CA ASP A 428 21.20 -44.75 29.78
C ASP A 428 19.93 -45.23 30.51
N GLY A 429 18.77 -44.93 29.97
CA GLY A 429 17.47 -45.35 30.50
C GLY A 429 17.02 -44.59 31.76
N LYS A 430 17.71 -43.54 32.17
CA LYS A 430 17.37 -42.70 33.32
C LYS A 430 16.99 -41.30 32.84
N TYR A 431 15.96 -40.71 33.46
CA TYR A 431 15.58 -39.34 33.18
C TYR A 431 16.68 -38.36 33.59
N ALA A 432 17.19 -37.58 32.65
CA ALA A 432 18.26 -36.63 32.85
C ALA A 432 17.82 -35.19 33.04
N GLY A 433 16.64 -34.85 32.55
CA GLY A 433 16.07 -33.51 32.59
C GLY A 433 15.25 -33.18 31.36
N HIS A 434 14.99 -31.89 31.15
CA HIS A 434 14.29 -31.42 29.94
C HIS A 434 14.82 -30.06 29.48
N ILE A 435 14.70 -29.85 28.20
CA ILE A 435 15.06 -28.59 27.54
C ILE A 435 13.76 -27.92 27.06
N LEU A 436 13.58 -26.65 27.44
CA LEU A 436 12.46 -25.86 27.08
C LEU A 436 12.78 -25.05 25.81
N ILE A 437 11.95 -25.16 24.83
CA ILE A 437 12.09 -24.47 23.54
C ILE A 437 10.86 -23.58 23.34
N SER A 438 11.09 -22.30 23.08
CA SER A 438 10.02 -21.31 22.87
C SER A 438 10.24 -20.56 21.56
N ASP A 439 9.15 -20.17 20.94
CA ASP A 439 9.16 -19.24 19.81
C ASP A 439 9.36 -17.81 20.34
N ILE A 440 10.22 -17.04 19.72
CA ILE A 440 10.60 -15.70 20.19
C ILE A 440 9.59 -14.68 19.72
N ILE A 441 9.07 -13.88 20.65
CA ILE A 441 8.24 -12.71 20.33
C ILE A 441 9.07 -11.71 19.53
N LYS A 442 8.50 -11.19 18.43
CA LYS A 442 9.17 -10.16 17.60
C LYS A 442 9.44 -8.89 18.41
N PRO A 443 10.57 -8.21 18.15
CA PRO A 443 10.76 -6.85 18.63
C PRO A 443 9.54 -5.99 18.28
N HIS A 444 9.16 -5.05 19.13
CA HIS A 444 8.04 -4.14 18.96
C HIS A 444 6.63 -4.79 18.90
N ALA A 445 6.45 -6.11 19.00
CA ALA A 445 5.12 -6.74 18.94
C ALA A 445 4.17 -6.23 20.04
N LYS A 446 4.68 -6.10 21.28
CA LYS A 446 3.93 -5.53 22.41
C LYS A 446 3.58 -4.05 22.18
N GLU A 447 4.54 -3.28 21.66
CA GLU A 447 4.33 -1.86 21.34
C GLU A 447 3.30 -1.70 20.21
N ALA A 448 3.34 -2.58 19.20
CA ALA A 448 2.37 -2.60 18.11
C ALA A 448 0.93 -2.77 18.61
N ILE A 449 0.69 -3.69 19.56
CA ILE A 449 -0.63 -3.87 20.17
C ILE A 449 -1.07 -2.62 20.93
N ALA A 450 -0.16 -1.97 21.66
CA ALA A 450 -0.45 -0.72 22.39
C ALA A 450 -0.80 0.42 21.41
N GLU A 451 -0.04 0.57 20.31
CA GLU A 451 -0.29 1.57 19.28
C GLU A 451 -1.60 1.33 18.50
N LEU A 452 -1.97 0.07 18.26
CA LEU A 452 -3.27 -0.28 17.69
C LEU A 452 -4.43 0.15 18.58
N LYS A 453 -4.33 -0.06 19.90
CA LYS A 453 -5.32 0.40 20.87
C LYS A 453 -5.43 1.93 20.86
N LYS A 454 -4.30 2.66 20.87
CA LYS A 454 -4.28 4.12 20.72
C LYS A 454 -4.86 4.58 19.39
N ALA A 455 -4.63 3.83 18.32
CA ALA A 455 -5.26 4.07 17.03
C ALA A 455 -6.77 3.76 17.02
N GLY A 456 -7.38 3.33 18.13
CA GLY A 456 -8.82 3.11 18.27
C GLY A 456 -9.28 1.79 17.64
N ILE A 457 -8.43 0.75 17.67
CA ILE A 457 -8.84 -0.65 17.44
C ILE A 457 -9.59 -1.11 18.67
N SER A 458 -10.78 -1.66 18.45
CA SER A 458 -11.69 -2.06 19.53
C SER A 458 -11.37 -3.46 20.05
N LYS A 459 -10.89 -4.33 19.16
CA LYS A 459 -10.67 -5.75 19.49
C LYS A 459 -9.39 -6.25 18.82
N THR A 460 -8.52 -6.87 19.61
CA THR A 460 -7.33 -7.60 19.16
C THR A 460 -7.48 -9.07 19.53
N VAL A 461 -7.28 -9.95 18.57
CA VAL A 461 -7.47 -11.41 18.70
C VAL A 461 -6.22 -12.12 18.18
N MET A 462 -5.82 -13.20 18.82
CA MET A 462 -4.75 -14.07 18.33
C MET A 462 -5.30 -15.46 18.04
N LEU A 463 -4.95 -16.02 16.89
CA LEU A 463 -5.26 -17.40 16.49
C LEU A 463 -3.96 -18.21 16.46
N THR A 464 -3.98 -19.43 17.02
CA THR A 464 -2.79 -20.30 17.02
C THR A 464 -3.18 -21.78 17.09
N GLY A 465 -2.32 -22.63 16.52
CA GLY A 465 -2.39 -24.09 16.69
C GLY A 465 -1.76 -24.58 17.98
N ASP A 466 -1.10 -23.70 18.75
CA ASP A 466 -0.44 -24.08 20.00
C ASP A 466 -1.44 -24.46 21.09
N SER A 467 -0.93 -25.14 22.13
CA SER A 467 -1.68 -25.45 23.34
C SER A 467 -2.19 -24.17 24.02
N LYS A 468 -3.34 -24.28 24.66
CA LYS A 468 -3.99 -23.17 25.37
C LYS A 468 -3.04 -22.42 26.30
N ARG A 469 -2.22 -23.15 27.03
CA ARG A 469 -1.25 -22.59 28.01
C ARG A 469 -0.23 -21.66 27.34
N VAL A 470 0.34 -22.08 26.21
CA VAL A 470 1.30 -21.27 25.43
C VAL A 470 0.62 -20.03 24.87
N ALA A 471 -0.57 -20.21 24.29
CA ALA A 471 -1.36 -19.15 23.70
C ALA A 471 -1.75 -18.07 24.72
N ASP A 472 -2.25 -18.46 25.89
CA ASP A 472 -2.65 -17.55 26.96
C ASP A 472 -1.46 -16.73 27.48
N GLN A 473 -0.29 -17.35 27.63
CA GLN A 473 0.92 -16.64 28.07
C GLN A 473 1.36 -15.59 27.06
N VAL A 474 1.49 -15.97 25.77
CA VAL A 474 1.92 -15.03 24.71
C VAL A 474 0.92 -13.88 24.58
N ALA A 475 -0.39 -14.18 24.59
CA ALA A 475 -1.43 -13.18 24.54
C ALA A 475 -1.38 -12.20 25.73
N GLY A 476 -1.13 -12.73 26.94
CA GLY A 476 -0.96 -11.92 28.14
C GLY A 476 0.26 -11.00 28.09
N GLU A 477 1.40 -11.50 27.60
CA GLU A 477 2.64 -10.73 27.45
C GLU A 477 2.49 -9.61 26.42
N LEU A 478 1.83 -9.88 25.30
CA LEU A 478 1.55 -8.91 24.24
C LEU A 478 0.40 -7.94 24.60
N GLY A 479 -0.44 -8.31 25.57
CA GLY A 479 -1.63 -7.55 25.94
C GLY A 479 -2.77 -7.67 24.91
N ILE A 480 -2.88 -8.81 24.21
CA ILE A 480 -3.97 -9.14 23.30
C ILE A 480 -5.22 -9.49 24.11
N GLN A 481 -6.41 -9.11 23.63
CA GLN A 481 -7.66 -9.20 24.39
C GLN A 481 -8.29 -10.60 24.38
N GLU A 482 -8.22 -11.28 23.23
CA GLU A 482 -8.78 -12.63 23.07
C GLU A 482 -7.77 -13.55 22.37
N VAL A 483 -7.77 -14.81 22.72
CA VAL A 483 -6.93 -15.82 22.09
C VAL A 483 -7.73 -17.11 21.88
N TYR A 484 -7.51 -17.71 20.72
CA TYR A 484 -8.04 -19.03 20.37
C TYR A 484 -6.87 -19.93 20.04
N SER A 485 -6.76 -21.03 20.76
CA SER A 485 -5.68 -22.01 20.73
C SER A 485 -6.13 -23.34 20.12
N GLU A 486 -5.16 -24.21 19.83
CA GLU A 486 -5.38 -25.58 19.34
C GLU A 486 -6.18 -25.65 18.03
N LEU A 487 -6.04 -24.60 17.20
CA LEU A 487 -6.78 -24.47 15.94
C LEU A 487 -6.06 -25.17 14.79
N LEU A 488 -6.80 -25.94 14.03
CA LEU A 488 -6.39 -26.38 12.70
C LEU A 488 -6.58 -25.24 11.67
N PRO A 489 -5.97 -25.30 10.49
CA PRO A 489 -6.10 -24.25 9.47
C PRO A 489 -7.57 -23.95 9.11
N ALA A 490 -8.43 -24.95 9.01
CA ALA A 490 -9.86 -24.77 8.74
C ALA A 490 -10.60 -24.07 9.89
N ASP A 491 -10.19 -24.34 11.14
CA ASP A 491 -10.80 -23.73 12.33
C ASP A 491 -10.46 -22.22 12.39
N LYS A 492 -9.26 -21.82 11.95
CA LYS A 492 -8.89 -20.40 11.85
C LYS A 492 -9.85 -19.64 10.92
N VAL A 493 -10.19 -20.22 9.76
CA VAL A 493 -11.15 -19.62 8.82
C VAL A 493 -12.52 -19.48 9.48
N SER A 494 -13.01 -20.53 10.12
CA SER A 494 -14.31 -20.53 10.80
C SER A 494 -14.37 -19.47 11.91
N ARG A 495 -13.29 -19.31 12.68
CA ARG A 495 -13.21 -18.28 13.72
C ARG A 495 -13.22 -16.86 13.16
N VAL A 496 -12.54 -16.62 12.05
CA VAL A 496 -12.59 -15.31 11.38
C VAL A 496 -14.02 -15.06 10.86
N GLU A 497 -14.71 -16.05 10.31
CA GLU A 497 -16.11 -15.92 9.88
C GLU A 497 -17.06 -15.60 11.04
N GLU A 498 -16.88 -16.24 12.20
CA GLU A 498 -17.64 -15.91 13.41
C GLU A 498 -17.43 -14.45 13.83
N LEU A 499 -16.17 -13.99 13.84
CA LEU A 499 -15.84 -12.60 14.18
C LEU A 499 -16.39 -11.60 13.14
N LEU A 500 -16.40 -11.97 11.86
CA LEU A 500 -17.02 -11.18 10.79
C LEU A 500 -18.54 -11.03 10.98
N ASN A 501 -19.20 -12.07 11.48
CA ASN A 501 -20.65 -12.06 11.76
C ASN A 501 -20.99 -11.28 13.05
N GLN A 502 -20.07 -11.16 14.00
CA GLN A 502 -20.29 -10.47 15.28
C GLN A 502 -20.11 -8.95 15.18
N LYS A 503 -19.34 -8.47 14.22
CA LYS A 503 -19.05 -7.04 14.06
C LYS A 503 -20.19 -6.26 13.40
N SER A 504 -20.22 -4.95 13.61
CA SER A 504 -21.08 -4.03 12.85
C SER A 504 -20.71 -4.02 11.36
N GLU A 505 -21.66 -3.79 10.46
CA GLU A 505 -21.41 -3.65 9.03
C GLU A 505 -20.40 -2.52 8.70
N LYS A 506 -20.36 -1.48 9.52
CA LYS A 506 -19.45 -0.34 9.36
C LYS A 506 -18.03 -0.65 9.81
N ASP A 507 -17.87 -1.57 10.75
CA ASP A 507 -16.58 -1.96 11.27
C ASP A 507 -15.93 -3.01 10.36
N LYS A 508 -14.62 -2.95 10.19
CA LYS A 508 -13.86 -3.87 9.35
C LYS A 508 -12.88 -4.68 10.19
N LEU A 509 -12.67 -5.91 9.75
CA LEU A 509 -11.75 -6.87 10.35
C LEU A 509 -10.54 -7.04 9.45
N ALA A 510 -9.35 -6.79 10.01
CA ALA A 510 -8.08 -7.12 9.38
C ALA A 510 -7.56 -8.43 9.95
N PHE A 511 -7.10 -9.34 9.08
CA PHE A 511 -6.32 -10.50 9.47
C PHE A 511 -4.86 -10.27 9.09
N VAL A 512 -3.95 -10.56 10.02
CA VAL A 512 -2.50 -10.41 9.84
C VAL A 512 -1.84 -11.77 9.97
N GLY A 513 -1.11 -12.19 8.95
CA GLY A 513 -0.44 -13.50 8.90
C GLY A 513 0.85 -13.45 8.08
N ASP A 514 1.63 -14.54 8.08
CA ASP A 514 2.84 -14.70 7.26
C ASP A 514 2.52 -15.11 5.81
N GLY A 515 1.30 -15.52 5.55
CA GLY A 515 0.74 -15.81 4.23
C GLY A 515 1.03 -17.18 3.64
N ILE A 516 1.96 -17.94 4.17
CA ILE A 516 2.28 -19.28 3.61
C ILE A 516 1.15 -20.26 3.96
N ASN A 517 0.76 -20.31 5.23
CA ASN A 517 -0.29 -21.23 5.73
C ASN A 517 -1.65 -20.54 5.85
N ASP A 518 -1.68 -19.22 5.88
CA ASP A 518 -2.86 -18.42 6.20
C ASP A 518 -3.55 -17.79 4.98
N ALA A 519 -3.12 -18.12 3.75
CA ALA A 519 -3.71 -17.58 2.51
C ALA A 519 -5.25 -17.69 2.46
N PRO A 520 -5.89 -18.81 2.89
CA PRO A 520 -7.35 -18.89 2.94
C PRO A 520 -7.98 -17.90 3.94
N VAL A 521 -7.31 -17.66 5.08
CA VAL A 521 -7.79 -16.76 6.13
C VAL A 521 -7.61 -15.30 5.70
N LEU A 522 -6.45 -14.96 5.08
CA LEU A 522 -6.15 -13.65 4.50
C LEU A 522 -7.22 -13.24 3.48
N SER A 523 -7.56 -14.16 2.58
CA SER A 523 -8.57 -13.91 1.54
C SER A 523 -10.01 -13.81 2.09
N ARG A 524 -10.28 -14.37 3.27
CA ARG A 524 -11.63 -14.39 3.88
C ARG A 524 -11.92 -13.16 4.71
N ALA A 525 -10.93 -12.52 5.30
CA ALA A 525 -11.08 -11.29 6.08
C ALA A 525 -11.61 -10.12 5.23
N ASP A 526 -12.11 -9.04 5.85
CA ASP A 526 -12.42 -7.80 5.12
C ASP A 526 -11.16 -7.22 4.48
N ILE A 527 -10.00 -7.42 5.11
CA ILE A 527 -8.68 -7.04 4.60
C ILE A 527 -7.61 -7.99 5.14
N GLY A 528 -6.82 -8.56 4.23
CA GLY A 528 -5.68 -9.41 4.54
C GLY A 528 -4.38 -8.60 4.54
N ILE A 529 -3.56 -8.75 5.59
CA ILE A 529 -2.26 -8.11 5.72
C ILE A 529 -1.20 -9.20 5.85
N ALA A 530 -0.28 -9.29 4.88
CA ALA A 530 0.85 -10.21 4.96
C ALA A 530 2.07 -9.50 5.56
N MET A 531 2.78 -10.20 6.46
CA MET A 531 4.02 -9.74 7.09
C MET A 531 5.22 -10.46 6.49
N GLY A 532 6.37 -9.74 6.41
CA GLY A 532 7.66 -10.33 6.02
C GLY A 532 7.67 -10.93 4.62
N ALA A 533 6.85 -10.42 3.71
CA ALA A 533 6.53 -11.07 2.45
C ALA A 533 7.68 -11.08 1.41
N LEU A 534 8.87 -10.61 1.75
CA LEU A 534 10.03 -10.57 0.84
C LEU A 534 10.47 -11.95 0.33
N GLY A 535 9.92 -13.04 0.88
CA GLY A 535 10.24 -14.41 0.49
C GLY A 535 9.05 -15.29 0.09
N SER A 536 7.80 -14.84 0.27
CA SER A 536 6.60 -15.66 0.02
C SER A 536 5.70 -15.08 -1.06
N ASP A 537 5.81 -15.64 -2.26
CA ASP A 537 4.95 -15.28 -3.40
C ASP A 537 3.46 -15.53 -3.11
N ALA A 538 3.15 -16.62 -2.40
CA ALA A 538 1.77 -16.95 -2.01
C ALA A 538 1.17 -15.92 -1.03
N ALA A 539 1.99 -15.38 -0.12
CA ALA A 539 1.57 -14.32 0.79
C ALA A 539 1.29 -13.02 0.05
N ILE A 540 2.20 -12.65 -0.85
CA ILE A 540 2.05 -11.47 -1.70
C ILE A 540 0.75 -11.58 -2.51
N GLU A 541 0.43 -12.73 -3.08
CA GLU A 541 -0.76 -12.91 -3.92
C GLU A 541 -2.06 -12.86 -3.09
N ALA A 542 -2.10 -13.52 -1.95
CA ALA A 542 -3.31 -13.67 -1.13
C ALA A 542 -3.70 -12.41 -0.34
N ALA A 543 -2.72 -11.57 0.06
CA ALA A 543 -2.97 -10.40 0.89
C ALA A 543 -3.40 -9.17 0.08
N ASP A 544 -4.13 -8.26 0.70
CA ASP A 544 -4.53 -6.95 0.16
C ASP A 544 -3.49 -5.86 0.47
N ILE A 545 -2.78 -6.04 1.58
CA ILE A 545 -1.67 -5.20 2.03
C ILE A 545 -0.49 -6.10 2.36
N VAL A 546 0.70 -5.67 1.96
CA VAL A 546 1.95 -6.38 2.19
C VAL A 546 2.90 -5.48 2.97
N LEU A 547 3.35 -5.94 4.13
CA LEU A 547 4.42 -5.31 4.88
C LEU A 547 5.74 -5.90 4.42
N MET A 548 6.63 -5.05 3.91
CA MET A 548 7.88 -5.48 3.26
C MET A 548 8.92 -5.99 4.25
N ASP A 549 8.82 -5.58 5.50
CA ASP A 549 9.62 -6.06 6.61
C ASP A 549 8.76 -6.78 7.65
N ASP A 550 9.42 -7.29 8.66
CA ASP A 550 8.83 -8.11 9.72
C ASP A 550 8.44 -7.30 10.97
N ASP A 551 8.34 -5.95 10.88
CA ASP A 551 8.01 -5.10 12.02
C ASP A 551 6.49 -4.96 12.23
N PRO A 552 5.92 -5.51 13.34
CA PRO A 552 4.50 -5.39 13.66
C PRO A 552 4.01 -3.95 13.85
N LEU A 553 4.89 -2.98 14.17
CA LEU A 553 4.51 -1.56 14.30
C LEU A 553 3.94 -0.99 13.00
N LYS A 554 4.34 -1.51 11.85
CA LYS A 554 3.83 -1.06 10.55
C LYS A 554 2.35 -1.30 10.36
N ILE A 555 1.74 -2.25 11.08
CA ILE A 555 0.29 -2.48 11.05
C ILE A 555 -0.44 -1.23 11.58
N SER A 556 -0.01 -0.71 12.73
CA SER A 556 -0.60 0.51 13.31
C SER A 556 -0.37 1.73 12.42
N LYS A 557 0.81 1.82 11.81
CA LYS A 557 1.18 2.89 10.88
C LYS A 557 0.34 2.86 9.60
N ALA A 558 0.10 1.66 9.03
CA ALA A 558 -0.77 1.47 7.88
C ALA A 558 -2.19 1.99 8.15
N ILE A 559 -2.77 1.67 9.32
CA ILE A 559 -4.09 2.13 9.73
C ILE A 559 -4.12 3.66 9.91
N LYS A 560 -3.09 4.25 10.51
CA LYS A 560 -2.97 5.71 10.68
C LYS A 560 -2.88 6.43 9.33
N ILE A 561 -2.10 5.90 8.39
CA ILE A 561 -1.98 6.42 7.01
C ILE A 561 -3.33 6.36 6.29
N ALA A 562 -4.01 5.22 6.36
CA ALA A 562 -5.32 5.02 5.76
C ALA A 562 -6.35 6.03 6.29
N ARG A 563 -6.42 6.20 7.61
CA ARG A 563 -7.32 7.18 8.25
C ARG A 563 -7.01 8.62 7.88
N LYS A 564 -5.72 8.98 7.79
CA LYS A 564 -5.30 10.31 7.31
C LYS A 564 -5.74 10.53 5.88
N CYS A 565 -5.55 9.54 5.00
CA CYS A 565 -5.97 9.61 3.61
C CYS A 565 -7.48 9.86 3.50
N ILE A 566 -8.29 9.04 4.17
CA ILE A 566 -9.74 9.16 4.17
C ILE A 566 -10.21 10.50 4.76
N ARG A 567 -9.59 10.98 5.82
CA ARG A 567 -9.89 12.32 6.38
C ARG A 567 -9.70 13.41 5.34
N ILE A 568 -8.57 13.41 4.63
CA ILE A 568 -8.27 14.41 3.59
C ILE A 568 -9.25 14.28 2.42
N VAL A 569 -9.67 13.07 2.05
CA VAL A 569 -10.72 12.84 1.04
C VAL A 569 -12.02 13.52 1.47
N TYR A 570 -12.48 13.31 2.71
CA TYR A 570 -13.69 13.95 3.20
C TYR A 570 -13.54 15.47 3.38
N GLU A 571 -12.39 15.96 3.82
CA GLU A 571 -12.10 17.40 3.86
C GLU A 571 -12.30 18.02 2.47
N ASN A 572 -11.76 17.41 1.43
CA ASN A 572 -11.91 17.87 0.05
C ASN A 572 -13.36 17.80 -0.43
N ILE A 573 -14.10 16.74 -0.10
CA ILE A 573 -15.51 16.56 -0.47
C ILE A 573 -16.36 17.69 0.14
N TYR A 574 -16.29 17.86 1.47
CA TYR A 574 -17.13 18.87 2.15
C TYR A 574 -16.76 20.28 1.76
N PHE A 575 -15.46 20.57 1.63
CA PHE A 575 -14.98 21.88 1.19
C PHE A 575 -15.46 22.22 -0.22
N ALA A 576 -15.24 21.33 -1.18
CA ALA A 576 -15.62 21.57 -2.57
C ALA A 576 -17.13 21.70 -2.74
N ILE A 577 -17.92 20.81 -2.13
CA ILE A 577 -19.39 20.86 -2.20
C ILE A 577 -19.92 22.12 -1.50
N GLY A 578 -19.41 22.47 -0.34
CA GLY A 578 -19.85 23.66 0.42
C GLY A 578 -19.64 24.95 -0.36
N ILE A 579 -18.46 25.17 -0.90
CA ILE A 579 -18.16 26.36 -1.74
C ILE A 579 -19.03 26.37 -3.01
N LYS A 580 -19.21 25.22 -3.66
CA LYS A 580 -20.02 25.14 -4.89
C LYS A 580 -21.48 25.47 -4.63
N ILE A 581 -22.10 24.92 -3.59
CA ILE A 581 -23.48 25.24 -3.22
C ILE A 581 -23.64 26.73 -2.96
N LEU A 582 -22.72 27.31 -2.19
CA LEU A 582 -22.73 28.75 -1.91
C LEU A 582 -22.65 29.57 -3.19
N CYS A 583 -21.69 29.27 -4.07
CA CYS A 583 -21.50 29.99 -5.33
C CYS A 583 -22.65 29.79 -6.30
N LEU A 584 -23.28 28.61 -6.36
CA LEU A 584 -24.49 28.35 -7.19
C LEU A 584 -25.68 29.20 -6.72
N ILE A 585 -25.89 29.32 -5.41
CA ILE A 585 -26.96 30.20 -4.86
C ILE A 585 -26.67 31.65 -5.23
N LEU A 586 -25.44 32.12 -5.03
CA LEU A 586 -25.05 33.49 -5.38
C LEU A 586 -25.14 33.77 -6.88
N GLY A 587 -24.81 32.77 -7.72
CA GLY A 587 -24.97 32.85 -9.18
C GLY A 587 -26.44 32.94 -9.63
N ALA A 588 -27.30 32.11 -9.06
CA ALA A 588 -28.72 32.12 -9.35
C ALA A 588 -29.40 33.46 -8.92
N LEU A 589 -28.95 34.04 -7.79
CA LEU A 589 -29.38 35.35 -7.32
C LEU A 589 -28.84 36.52 -8.18
N GLY A 590 -27.84 36.27 -9.04
CA GLY A 590 -27.19 37.30 -9.86
C GLY A 590 -26.15 38.15 -9.08
N ILE A 591 -25.74 37.70 -7.91
CA ILE A 591 -24.69 38.34 -7.09
C ILE A 591 -23.29 37.89 -7.55
N ALA A 592 -23.15 36.62 -7.91
CA ALA A 592 -21.90 36.09 -8.41
C ALA A 592 -21.71 36.43 -9.87
N ASN A 593 -20.54 36.96 -10.22
CA ASN A 593 -20.09 37.18 -11.59
C ASN A 593 -19.22 36.01 -12.08
N MET A 594 -18.77 36.07 -13.32
CA MET A 594 -17.95 35.01 -13.94
C MET A 594 -16.60 34.80 -13.20
N TRP A 595 -16.03 35.82 -12.56
CA TRP A 595 -14.81 35.71 -11.78
C TRP A 595 -14.98 34.87 -10.52
N VAL A 596 -16.13 35.01 -9.83
CA VAL A 596 -16.50 34.16 -8.69
C VAL A 596 -16.71 32.72 -9.16
N ALA A 597 -17.31 32.55 -10.37
CA ALA A 597 -17.48 31.23 -10.97
C ALA A 597 -16.14 30.53 -11.23
N ILE A 598 -15.17 31.25 -11.82
CA ILE A 598 -13.81 30.75 -12.06
C ILE A 598 -13.13 30.35 -10.75
N PHE A 599 -13.22 31.20 -9.69
CA PHE A 599 -12.67 30.88 -8.40
C PHE A 599 -13.33 29.64 -7.78
N ALA A 600 -14.64 29.51 -7.89
CA ALA A 600 -15.38 28.36 -7.39
C ALA A 600 -15.01 27.05 -8.11
N ASP A 601 -14.54 27.11 -9.33
CA ASP A 601 -14.11 25.93 -10.08
C ASP A 601 -12.60 25.70 -9.96
N VAL A 602 -11.79 26.59 -10.53
CA VAL A 602 -10.32 26.40 -10.62
C VAL A 602 -9.64 26.65 -9.27
N GLY A 603 -10.04 27.69 -8.53
CA GLY A 603 -9.42 27.98 -7.22
C GLY A 603 -9.66 26.89 -6.20
N VAL A 604 -10.88 26.40 -6.10
CA VAL A 604 -11.24 25.30 -5.20
C VAL A 604 -10.53 24.00 -5.59
N MET A 605 -10.41 23.72 -6.90
CA MET A 605 -9.68 22.57 -7.41
C MET A 605 -8.20 22.63 -7.00
N ILE A 606 -7.54 23.78 -7.16
CA ILE A 606 -6.13 23.95 -6.76
C ILE A 606 -5.95 23.70 -5.26
N LEU A 607 -6.83 24.28 -4.42
CA LEU A 607 -6.79 24.09 -2.97
C LEU A 607 -7.00 22.62 -2.59
N ALA A 608 -7.95 21.93 -3.21
CA ALA A 608 -8.24 20.52 -2.98
C ALA A 608 -7.06 19.60 -3.39
N VAL A 609 -6.40 19.93 -4.52
CA VAL A 609 -5.19 19.22 -4.97
C VAL A 609 -4.01 19.43 -4.00
N LEU A 610 -3.80 20.64 -3.52
CA LEU A 610 -2.77 20.93 -2.51
C LEU A 610 -3.04 20.19 -1.20
N ASN A 611 -4.31 20.12 -0.78
CA ASN A 611 -4.70 19.33 0.39
C ASN A 611 -4.47 17.82 0.16
N ALA A 612 -4.79 17.30 -1.04
CA ALA A 612 -4.55 15.91 -1.41
C ALA A 612 -3.06 15.51 -1.31
N ILE A 613 -2.14 16.38 -1.70
CA ILE A 613 -0.69 16.14 -1.61
C ILE A 613 -0.22 15.93 -0.17
N ARG A 614 -0.94 16.44 0.84
CA ARG A 614 -0.61 16.23 2.26
C ARG A 614 -0.65 14.77 2.68
N THR A 615 -1.32 13.89 1.92
CA THR A 615 -1.32 12.44 2.17
C THR A 615 0.04 11.78 1.95
N LEU A 616 0.94 12.38 1.17
CA LEU A 616 2.32 11.90 0.99
C LEU A 616 3.19 12.04 2.25
N PHE A 617 2.89 12.99 3.13
CA PHE A 617 3.72 13.29 4.29
C PHE A 617 3.34 12.40 5.49
N VAL A 618 3.88 11.19 5.54
CA VAL A 618 3.54 10.15 6.53
C VAL A 618 4.64 9.83 7.55
N LYS A 619 5.80 10.50 7.47
CA LYS A 619 6.96 10.20 8.35
C LYS A 619 6.67 10.34 9.85
N ASN A 620 5.77 11.22 10.24
CA ASN A 620 5.49 11.57 11.65
C ASN A 620 4.13 11.03 12.15
N LEU A 621 3.68 9.90 11.62
CA LEU A 621 2.40 9.27 12.00
C LEU A 621 2.58 8.16 13.04
#